data_c7c16f5c6338956e28df381d63b30269
#
_entry.id   c7c16f5c6338956e28df381d63b30269
#
_cell.length_a   1.000
_cell.length_b   1.000
_cell.length_c   1.000
_cell.angle_alpha   90.00
_cell.angle_beta   90.00
_cell.angle_gamma   90.00
#
_symmetry.space_group_name_H-M   'P 1'
#
loop_
_entity.id
_entity.type
_entity.pdbx_description
1 polymer ?
#
loop_
_entity_poly.entity_id
_entity_poly.type
_entity_poly.pdbx_seq_one_letter_code
_entity_poly.pdbx_strand_id
1 'polypeptide(L)'
;MNVENTIAKLKIAARQLPPNKALLRTNTKLEKGGKKYVIKGLTLAPHALSGTNVCLESTAGCRAACVLWFAGRRVMSTCRVRALADTMQYLNNRDDFYTTLRKNIESHVRQGRRKGFIPLVRLNVASDLDFTNIIGQFPDCRFYDYSKIAGRYERYLSGELPDNYNITYSASERPQGARLADYLTRGGNVAQVFDVLYQPAQGRLGELPTEHCYADQWFNVRSADDSDVRIPELDGYGNVLALRLKGTNAAKQRARNSGFAVRPMTR
;
A
#
# COMPACT_ATOMS: atom_id res chain seq x y z
N MET A 1 -26.28 4.34 -11.50
CA MET A 1 -25.26 4.31 -12.61
C MET A 1 -24.57 2.97 -12.54
N ASN A 2 -24.63 2.17 -13.61
CA ASN A 2 -24.04 0.82 -13.62
C ASN A 2 -22.51 0.94 -13.51
N VAL A 3 -21.91 0.23 -12.54
CA VAL A 3 -20.46 0.24 -12.27
C VAL A 3 -19.66 -0.18 -13.50
N GLU A 4 -20.14 -1.15 -14.26
CA GLU A 4 -19.50 -1.62 -15.50
C GLU A 4 -19.41 -0.54 -16.56
N ASN A 5 -20.49 0.22 -16.78
CA ASN A 5 -20.49 1.36 -17.71
C ASN A 5 -19.51 2.45 -17.27
N THR A 6 -19.36 2.66 -15.95
CA THR A 6 -18.39 3.62 -15.43
C THR A 6 -16.94 3.16 -15.70
N ILE A 7 -16.64 1.88 -15.46
CA ILE A 7 -15.31 1.31 -15.73
C ILE A 7 -14.99 1.35 -17.22
N ALA A 8 -15.93 1.03 -18.09
CA ALA A 8 -15.76 1.09 -19.54
C ALA A 8 -15.40 2.51 -20.01
N LYS A 9 -16.12 3.53 -19.56
CA LYS A 9 -15.82 4.95 -19.86
C LYS A 9 -14.43 5.36 -19.39
N LEU A 10 -14.02 4.94 -18.17
CA LEU A 10 -12.69 5.22 -17.64
C LEU A 10 -11.57 4.56 -18.48
N LYS A 11 -11.80 3.33 -18.96
CA LYS A 11 -10.85 2.62 -19.85
C LYS A 11 -10.69 3.33 -21.19
N ILE A 12 -11.77 3.80 -21.79
CA ILE A 12 -11.73 4.57 -23.04
C ILE A 12 -10.92 5.84 -22.84
N ALA A 13 -11.21 6.61 -21.81
CA ALA A 13 -10.46 7.84 -21.50
C ALA A 13 -8.98 7.56 -21.20
N ALA A 14 -8.66 6.44 -20.53
CA ALA A 14 -7.28 6.07 -20.25
C ALA A 14 -6.47 5.74 -21.50
N ARG A 15 -7.09 5.10 -22.52
CA ARG A 15 -6.44 4.79 -23.81
C ARG A 15 -6.11 6.03 -24.63
N GLN A 16 -6.81 7.13 -24.40
CA GLN A 16 -6.58 8.40 -25.09
C GLN A 16 -5.43 9.22 -24.48
N LEU A 17 -4.95 8.84 -23.30
CA LEU A 17 -3.83 9.54 -22.68
C LEU A 17 -2.50 9.10 -23.29
N PRO A 18 -1.58 10.05 -23.54
CA PRO A 18 -0.23 9.71 -23.98
C PRO A 18 0.51 8.92 -22.88
N PRO A 19 1.56 8.15 -23.25
CA PRO A 19 2.42 7.49 -22.30
C PRO A 19 2.92 8.44 -21.22
N ASN A 20 2.88 8.00 -19.99
CA ASN A 20 3.21 8.86 -18.85
C ASN A 20 4.72 8.93 -18.62
N LYS A 21 5.27 10.13 -18.66
CA LYS A 21 6.69 10.40 -18.34
C LYS A 21 6.95 10.58 -16.83
N ALA A 22 5.89 10.70 -16.02
CA ALA A 22 5.96 10.91 -14.56
C ALA A 22 5.16 9.81 -13.82
N LEU A 23 5.67 8.57 -13.84
CA LEU A 23 5.07 7.42 -13.19
C LEU A 23 5.10 7.55 -11.66
N LEU A 24 6.21 8.06 -11.11
CA LEU A 24 6.35 8.29 -9.67
C LEU A 24 5.83 9.67 -9.29
N ARG A 25 4.84 9.69 -8.41
CA ARG A 25 4.15 10.90 -7.95
C ARG A 25 4.03 10.94 -6.44
N THR A 26 3.98 12.15 -5.89
CA THR A 26 3.56 12.34 -4.51
C THR A 26 2.04 12.53 -4.41
N ASN A 27 1.52 12.42 -3.23
CA ASN A 27 0.14 12.74 -2.86
C ASN A 27 0.09 13.08 -1.37
N THR A 28 -1.02 13.66 -0.91
CA THR A 28 -1.21 14.10 0.48
C THR A 28 -0.88 13.03 1.54
N LYS A 29 -1.04 11.74 1.22
CA LYS A 29 -0.66 10.66 2.14
C LYS A 29 0.84 10.47 2.16
N LEU A 30 1.49 10.45 1.00
CA LEU A 30 2.94 10.27 0.86
C LEU A 30 3.71 11.49 1.41
N GLU A 31 3.11 12.68 1.41
CA GLU A 31 3.72 13.90 1.98
C GLU A 31 3.84 13.88 3.50
N LYS A 32 3.17 12.95 4.19
CA LYS A 32 3.29 12.77 5.63
C LYS A 32 4.66 12.23 6.11
N GLY A 33 5.61 11.98 5.23
CA GLY A 33 6.98 11.59 5.56
C GLY A 33 7.83 12.69 6.20
N GLY A 34 7.32 13.92 6.22
CA GLY A 34 8.04 15.09 6.72
C GLY A 34 9.16 15.57 5.77
N LYS A 35 10.01 16.49 6.27
CA LYS A 35 11.11 17.05 5.46
C LYS A 35 12.27 16.07 5.26
N LYS A 36 12.49 15.15 6.20
CA LYS A 36 13.60 14.19 6.16
C LYS A 36 13.39 13.10 5.10
N TYR A 37 12.17 12.61 4.94
CA TYR A 37 11.82 11.54 4.02
C TYR A 37 10.86 12.05 2.96
N VAL A 38 11.27 12.07 1.71
CA VAL A 38 10.38 12.44 0.60
C VAL A 38 10.00 11.21 -0.18
N ILE A 39 8.69 10.93 -0.20
CA ILE A 39 8.14 9.73 -0.79
C ILE A 39 7.56 10.04 -2.16
N LYS A 40 7.90 9.21 -3.15
CA LYS A 40 7.18 9.11 -4.41
C LYS A 40 6.62 7.71 -4.60
N GLY A 41 5.42 7.60 -5.15
CA GLY A 41 4.75 6.32 -5.33
C GLY A 41 4.26 6.08 -6.73
N LEU A 42 4.36 4.82 -7.16
CA LEU A 42 3.72 4.29 -8.36
C LEU A 42 2.31 3.83 -7.99
N THR A 43 1.30 4.36 -8.69
CA THR A 43 -0.10 3.99 -8.47
C THR A 43 -0.68 3.36 -9.72
N LEU A 44 -0.83 2.04 -9.72
CA LEU A 44 -1.53 1.30 -10.76
C LEU A 44 -3.01 1.13 -10.39
N ALA A 45 -3.86 0.79 -11.36
CA ALA A 45 -5.25 0.47 -11.12
C ALA A 45 -5.36 -0.86 -10.35
N PRO A 46 -6.05 -0.91 -9.19
CA PRO A 46 -6.06 -2.08 -8.32
C PRO A 46 -6.76 -3.29 -8.99
N HIS A 47 -6.31 -4.47 -8.59
CA HIS A 47 -6.73 -5.80 -9.03
C HIS A 47 -7.02 -5.88 -10.55
N ALA A 48 -8.20 -6.31 -10.99
CA ALA A 48 -8.53 -6.56 -12.39
C ALA A 48 -9.22 -5.39 -13.12
N LEU A 49 -9.16 -4.16 -12.60
CA LEU A 49 -9.82 -3.00 -13.23
C LEU A 49 -9.28 -2.69 -14.63
N SER A 50 -8.01 -2.94 -14.89
CA SER A 50 -7.41 -2.83 -16.23
C SER A 50 -7.77 -3.98 -17.18
N GLY A 51 -8.24 -5.09 -16.64
CA GLY A 51 -8.42 -6.39 -17.33
C GLY A 51 -7.42 -7.45 -16.88
N THR A 52 -6.31 -7.04 -16.23
CA THR A 52 -5.30 -7.93 -15.66
C THR A 52 -5.16 -7.67 -14.17
N ASN A 53 -5.03 -8.74 -13.37
CA ASN A 53 -4.89 -8.60 -11.93
C ASN A 53 -3.47 -8.15 -11.55
N VAL A 54 -3.35 -6.94 -11.02
CA VAL A 54 -2.09 -6.39 -10.49
C VAL A 54 -1.99 -6.45 -8.95
N CYS A 55 -2.99 -7.07 -8.30
CA CYS A 55 -3.01 -7.31 -6.85
C CYS A 55 -3.19 -8.81 -6.60
N LEU A 56 -2.15 -9.60 -6.88
CA LEU A 56 -2.20 -11.06 -7.04
C LEU A 56 -2.90 -11.77 -5.87
N GLU A 57 -2.57 -11.41 -4.63
CA GLU A 57 -3.12 -12.02 -3.42
C GLU A 57 -4.23 -11.18 -2.76
N SER A 58 -4.87 -10.25 -3.52
CA SER A 58 -6.00 -9.50 -2.98
C SER A 58 -7.17 -10.43 -2.66
N THR A 59 -7.71 -10.30 -1.45
CA THR A 59 -8.87 -11.05 -0.97
C THR A 59 -10.18 -10.38 -1.35
N ALA A 60 -11.30 -11.06 -1.17
CA ALA A 60 -12.63 -10.50 -1.43
C ALA A 60 -12.88 -9.25 -0.58
N GLY A 61 -12.54 -9.28 0.72
CA GLY A 61 -12.66 -8.14 1.62
C GLY A 61 -11.75 -6.98 1.23
N CYS A 62 -10.49 -7.26 0.89
CA CYS A 62 -9.55 -6.25 0.40
C CYS A 62 -10.09 -5.54 -0.85
N ARG A 63 -10.64 -6.28 -1.83
CA ARG A 63 -11.22 -5.70 -3.05
C ARG A 63 -12.48 -4.90 -2.77
N ALA A 64 -13.37 -5.42 -1.91
CA ALA A 64 -14.62 -4.77 -1.54
C ALA A 64 -14.43 -3.47 -0.77
N ALA A 65 -13.32 -3.35 -0.04
CA ALA A 65 -12.94 -2.18 0.76
C ALA A 65 -11.78 -1.37 0.16
N CYS A 66 -11.43 -1.59 -1.10
CA CYS A 66 -10.24 -1.00 -1.71
C CYS A 66 -10.18 0.52 -1.54
N VAL A 67 -9.22 0.99 -0.76
CA VAL A 67 -9.06 2.43 -0.46
C VAL A 67 -8.77 3.26 -1.71
N LEU A 68 -8.19 2.64 -2.74
CA LEU A 68 -7.94 3.31 -4.02
C LEU A 68 -9.18 3.51 -4.86
N TRP A 69 -10.22 2.75 -4.57
CA TRP A 69 -11.48 2.88 -5.30
C TRP A 69 -12.52 3.64 -4.49
N PHE A 70 -12.47 3.56 -3.15
CA PHE A 70 -13.53 4.04 -2.28
C PHE A 70 -13.10 5.13 -1.30
N ALA A 71 -11.84 5.59 -1.29
CA ALA A 71 -11.38 6.57 -0.31
C ALA A 71 -10.56 7.72 -0.92
N GLY A 72 -10.69 8.89 -0.31
CA GLY A 72 -9.93 10.09 -0.59
C GLY A 72 -10.12 10.61 -2.03
N ARG A 73 -9.13 11.36 -2.52
CA ARG A 73 -9.14 11.91 -3.90
C ARG A 73 -9.16 10.85 -5.00
N ARG A 74 -8.92 9.60 -4.68
CA ARG A 74 -8.88 8.49 -5.65
C ARG A 74 -10.27 8.07 -6.13
N VAL A 75 -11.34 8.55 -5.49
CA VAL A 75 -12.69 8.45 -6.03
C VAL A 75 -12.89 9.33 -7.28
N MET A 76 -12.01 10.33 -7.51
CA MET A 76 -12.08 11.20 -8.69
C MET A 76 -11.73 10.44 -9.95
N SER A 77 -12.52 10.67 -11.00
CA SER A 77 -12.35 10.03 -12.31
C SER A 77 -10.96 10.25 -12.91
N THR A 78 -10.40 11.45 -12.79
CA THR A 78 -9.05 11.78 -13.29
C THR A 78 -7.95 10.92 -12.66
N CYS A 79 -8.01 10.67 -11.33
CA CYS A 79 -7.06 9.79 -10.66
C CYS A 79 -7.19 8.34 -11.13
N ARG A 80 -8.41 7.87 -11.35
CA ARG A 80 -8.70 6.51 -11.84
C ARG A 80 -8.26 6.32 -13.27
N VAL A 81 -8.55 7.29 -14.15
CA VAL A 81 -8.12 7.29 -15.55
C VAL A 81 -6.60 7.23 -15.65
N ARG A 82 -5.89 8.03 -14.85
CA ARG A 82 -4.43 8.03 -14.82
C ARG A 82 -3.86 6.70 -14.33
N ALA A 83 -4.39 6.14 -13.26
CA ALA A 83 -3.98 4.82 -12.76
C ALA A 83 -4.21 3.71 -13.79
N LEU A 84 -5.32 3.75 -14.52
CA LEU A 84 -5.59 2.83 -15.62
C LEU A 84 -4.61 3.00 -16.78
N ALA A 85 -4.30 4.24 -17.18
CA ALA A 85 -3.34 4.52 -18.25
C ALA A 85 -1.93 4.02 -17.89
N ASP A 86 -1.47 4.28 -16.65
CA ASP A 86 -0.18 3.78 -16.16
C ASP A 86 -0.14 2.25 -16.13
N THR A 87 -1.27 1.60 -15.78
CA THR A 87 -1.38 0.14 -15.81
C THR A 87 -1.35 -0.41 -17.24
N MET A 88 -2.02 0.25 -18.18
CA MET A 88 -1.99 -0.13 -19.59
C MET A 88 -0.58 0.04 -20.18
N GLN A 89 0.16 1.09 -19.81
CA GLN A 89 1.55 1.26 -20.19
C GLN A 89 2.42 0.12 -19.64
N TYR A 90 2.24 -0.26 -18.37
CA TYR A 90 2.91 -1.41 -17.75
C TYR A 90 2.60 -2.73 -18.47
N LEU A 91 1.35 -2.95 -18.90
CA LEU A 91 0.94 -4.23 -19.52
C LEU A 91 1.34 -4.33 -20.98
N ASN A 92 1.25 -3.23 -21.74
CA ASN A 92 1.36 -3.23 -23.19
C ASN A 92 2.70 -2.71 -23.71
N ASN A 93 3.47 -1.98 -22.90
CA ASN A 93 4.75 -1.39 -23.29
C ASN A 93 5.73 -1.42 -22.10
N ARG A 94 6.15 -2.64 -21.73
CA ARG A 94 6.98 -2.89 -20.55
C ARG A 94 8.31 -2.17 -20.59
N ASP A 95 8.99 -2.18 -21.71
CA ASP A 95 10.34 -1.62 -21.83
C ASP A 95 10.32 -0.10 -21.64
N ASP A 96 9.37 0.58 -22.28
CA ASP A 96 9.17 2.02 -22.08
C ASP A 96 8.74 2.33 -20.64
N PHE A 97 7.85 1.54 -20.07
CA PHE A 97 7.43 1.68 -18.67
C PHE A 97 8.63 1.59 -17.72
N TYR A 98 9.45 0.53 -17.82
CA TYR A 98 10.61 0.36 -16.95
C TYR A 98 11.70 1.40 -17.22
N THR A 99 11.91 1.82 -18.47
CA THR A 99 12.82 2.91 -18.81
C THR A 99 12.39 4.22 -18.17
N THR A 100 11.11 4.52 -18.23
CA THR A 100 10.53 5.73 -17.61
C THR A 100 10.61 5.63 -16.08
N LEU A 101 10.31 4.48 -15.51
CA LEU A 101 10.37 4.26 -14.06
C LEU A 101 11.80 4.46 -13.52
N ARG A 102 12.83 3.89 -14.19
CA ARG A 102 14.24 4.11 -13.83
C ARG A 102 14.61 5.59 -13.85
N LYS A 103 14.29 6.31 -14.91
CA LYS A 103 14.54 7.77 -15.01
C LYS A 103 13.86 8.54 -13.88
N ASN A 104 12.66 8.13 -13.46
CA ASN A 104 11.94 8.77 -12.36
C ASN A 104 12.62 8.51 -11.00
N ILE A 105 13.10 7.29 -10.77
CA ILE A 105 13.85 6.94 -9.53
C ILE A 105 15.17 7.72 -9.48
N GLU A 106 15.96 7.68 -10.55
CA GLU A 106 17.21 8.45 -10.67
C GLU A 106 17.01 9.94 -10.40
N SER A 107 15.97 10.52 -11.01
CA SER A 107 15.62 11.92 -10.80
C SER A 107 15.29 12.21 -9.33
N HIS A 108 14.60 11.27 -8.66
CA HIS A 108 14.27 11.42 -7.25
C HIS A 108 15.51 11.33 -6.35
N VAL A 109 16.40 10.39 -6.62
CA VAL A 109 17.70 10.26 -5.93
C VAL A 109 18.55 11.51 -6.11
N ARG A 110 18.70 12.01 -7.36
CA ARG A 110 19.43 13.28 -7.61
C ARG A 110 18.82 14.47 -6.85
N GLN A 111 17.49 14.55 -6.77
CA GLN A 111 16.80 15.58 -5.99
C GLN A 111 17.10 15.45 -4.48
N GLY A 112 17.12 14.22 -3.95
CA GLY A 112 17.48 13.94 -2.56
C GLY A 112 18.87 14.43 -2.21
N ARG A 113 19.87 14.06 -3.03
CA ARG A 113 21.26 14.51 -2.86
C ARG A 113 21.38 16.04 -2.88
N ARG A 114 20.69 16.71 -3.83
CA ARG A 114 20.76 18.18 -3.97
C ARG A 114 20.04 18.92 -2.84
N LYS A 115 18.93 18.38 -2.33
CA LYS A 115 18.06 19.05 -1.35
C LYS A 115 18.22 18.55 0.09
N GLY A 116 19.06 17.55 0.32
CA GLY A 116 19.34 17.01 1.65
C GLY A 116 18.20 16.17 2.24
N PHE A 117 17.38 15.49 1.43
CA PHE A 117 16.36 14.56 1.93
C PHE A 117 16.69 13.11 1.55
N ILE A 118 16.15 12.16 2.29
CA ILE A 118 16.25 10.73 2.00
C ILE A 118 15.15 10.36 1.00
N PRO A 119 15.49 9.92 -0.24
CA PRO A 119 14.51 9.53 -1.24
C PRO A 119 13.91 8.16 -0.87
N LEU A 120 12.59 8.12 -0.72
CA LEU A 120 11.80 6.90 -0.55
C LEU A 120 10.91 6.69 -1.76
N VAL A 121 10.78 5.42 -2.18
CA VAL A 121 9.88 5.03 -3.27
C VAL A 121 8.97 3.89 -2.82
N ARG A 122 7.68 4.02 -3.12
CA ARG A 122 6.66 3.00 -2.94
C ARG A 122 6.13 2.55 -4.29
N LEU A 123 6.55 1.37 -4.76
CA LEU A 123 6.19 0.87 -6.10
C LEU A 123 4.82 0.19 -6.15
N ASN A 124 4.33 -0.27 -5.01
CA ASN A 124 3.02 -0.91 -4.89
C ASN A 124 2.06 -0.07 -4.02
N VAL A 125 1.74 1.17 -4.46
CA VAL A 125 0.75 1.98 -3.72
C VAL A 125 -0.63 1.33 -3.78
N ALA A 126 -0.95 0.63 -4.88
CA ALA A 126 -2.24 0.00 -5.14
C ALA A 126 -2.16 -1.30 -5.94
N SER A 127 -1.00 -1.88 -6.00
CA SER A 127 -0.72 -3.17 -6.63
C SER A 127 0.04 -4.05 -5.64
N ASP A 128 0.38 -5.27 -6.07
CA ASP A 128 1.28 -6.17 -5.34
C ASP A 128 2.12 -6.97 -6.35
N LEU A 129 2.85 -6.21 -7.20
CA LEU A 129 3.72 -6.74 -8.25
C LEU A 129 5.15 -6.89 -7.74
N ASP A 130 5.92 -7.76 -8.38
CA ASP A 130 7.35 -7.90 -8.08
C ASP A 130 8.18 -6.89 -8.87
N PHE A 131 8.82 -5.98 -8.14
CA PHE A 131 9.75 -4.97 -8.65
C PHE A 131 11.19 -5.19 -8.11
N THR A 132 11.48 -6.35 -7.52
CA THR A 132 12.76 -6.63 -6.87
C THR A 132 13.96 -6.35 -7.78
N ASN A 133 13.85 -6.73 -9.07
CA ASN A 133 14.91 -6.50 -10.05
C ASN A 133 15.25 -5.03 -10.31
N ILE A 134 14.26 -4.13 -10.20
CA ILE A 134 14.53 -2.68 -10.36
C ILE A 134 15.00 -2.06 -9.04
N ILE A 135 14.49 -2.52 -7.91
CA ILE A 135 14.85 -2.03 -6.58
C ILE A 135 16.36 -2.18 -6.33
N GLY A 136 16.93 -3.35 -6.61
CA GLY A 136 18.36 -3.63 -6.44
C GLY A 136 19.29 -2.78 -7.30
N GLN A 137 18.77 -2.11 -8.34
CA GLN A 137 19.57 -1.19 -9.18
C GLN A 137 19.82 0.18 -8.54
N PHE A 138 19.13 0.51 -7.43
CA PHE A 138 19.15 1.84 -6.82
C PHE A 138 19.49 1.79 -5.32
N PRO A 139 20.72 1.44 -4.93
CA PRO A 139 21.11 1.30 -3.52
C PRO A 139 20.97 2.60 -2.72
N ASP A 140 21.09 3.77 -3.37
CA ASP A 140 20.91 5.09 -2.75
C ASP A 140 19.44 5.52 -2.58
N CYS A 141 18.50 4.70 -2.99
CA CYS A 141 17.07 4.91 -2.81
C CYS A 141 16.51 3.85 -1.86
N ARG A 142 15.71 4.25 -0.90
CA ARG A 142 15.01 3.28 -0.05
C ARG A 142 13.64 2.99 -0.64
N PHE A 143 13.26 1.73 -0.59
CA PHE A 143 11.96 1.27 -1.07
C PHE A 143 11.18 0.64 0.07
N TYR A 144 9.87 0.78 0.02
CA TYR A 144 8.98 0.07 0.93
C TYR A 144 7.63 -0.19 0.28
N ASP A 145 7.01 -1.31 0.64
CA ASP A 145 5.68 -1.68 0.17
C ASP A 145 4.90 -2.46 1.24
N TYR A 146 3.60 -2.58 1.02
CA TYR A 146 2.76 -3.57 1.68
C TYR A 146 2.54 -4.73 0.74
N SER A 147 2.69 -5.96 1.21
CA SER A 147 2.44 -7.16 0.40
C SER A 147 1.55 -8.15 1.13
N LYS A 148 0.69 -8.85 0.37
CA LYS A 148 -0.06 -10.02 0.84
C LYS A 148 0.56 -11.33 0.37
N ILE A 149 1.63 -11.27 -0.41
CA ILE A 149 2.30 -12.44 -0.98
C ILE A 149 3.22 -13.05 0.07
N ALA A 150 2.78 -14.16 0.67
CA ALA A 150 3.52 -14.83 1.74
C ALA A 150 4.95 -15.20 1.32
N GLY A 151 5.12 -15.80 0.13
CA GLY A 151 6.46 -16.19 -0.36
C GLY A 151 7.42 -15.00 -0.55
N ARG A 152 6.91 -13.81 -0.94
CA ARG A 152 7.74 -12.60 -1.00
C ARG A 152 8.14 -12.14 0.39
N TYR A 153 7.22 -12.22 1.34
CA TYR A 153 7.49 -11.80 2.71
C TYR A 153 8.47 -12.73 3.41
N GLU A 154 8.39 -14.04 3.16
CA GLU A 154 9.39 -15.01 3.63
C GLU A 154 10.79 -14.68 3.12
N ARG A 155 10.93 -14.40 1.82
CA ARG A 155 12.20 -13.97 1.23
C ARG A 155 12.73 -12.66 1.82
N TYR A 156 11.83 -11.75 2.22
CA TYR A 156 12.21 -10.54 2.93
C TYR A 156 12.75 -10.86 4.33
N LEU A 157 12.07 -11.71 5.09
CA LEU A 157 12.49 -12.09 6.44
C LEU A 157 13.78 -12.93 6.46
N SER A 158 14.06 -13.67 5.39
CA SER A 158 15.31 -14.44 5.24
C SER A 158 16.48 -13.62 4.68
N GLY A 159 16.27 -12.34 4.35
CA GLY A 159 17.32 -11.47 3.80
C GLY A 159 17.67 -11.74 2.33
N GLU A 160 16.79 -12.41 1.59
CA GLU A 160 17.01 -12.72 0.15
C GLU A 160 16.64 -11.56 -0.78
N LEU A 161 15.99 -10.53 -0.25
CA LEU A 161 15.64 -9.33 -1.01
C LEU A 161 16.68 -8.23 -0.82
N PRO A 162 16.75 -7.23 -1.72
CA PRO A 162 17.69 -6.12 -1.58
C PRO A 162 17.56 -5.40 -0.24
N ASP A 163 18.67 -5.07 0.42
CA ASP A 163 18.73 -4.43 1.76
C ASP A 163 18.02 -3.07 1.82
N ASN A 164 17.89 -2.40 0.67
CA ASN A 164 17.19 -1.13 0.55
C ASN A 164 15.65 -1.27 0.37
N TYR A 165 15.11 -2.50 0.50
CA TYR A 165 13.68 -2.79 0.34
C TYR A 165 13.05 -3.28 1.63
N ASN A 166 12.08 -2.53 2.17
CA ASN A 166 11.34 -2.90 3.36
C ASN A 166 9.91 -3.34 2.98
N ILE A 167 9.46 -4.45 3.52
CA ILE A 167 8.11 -4.96 3.30
C ILE A 167 7.37 -5.05 4.63
N THR A 168 6.14 -4.56 4.64
CA THR A 168 5.16 -4.80 5.70
C THR A 168 4.16 -5.83 5.19
N TYR A 169 4.00 -6.95 5.89
CA TYR A 169 2.95 -7.92 5.51
C TYR A 169 1.56 -7.32 5.74
N SER A 170 0.68 -7.44 4.77
CA SER A 170 -0.67 -6.88 4.89
C SER A 170 -1.67 -7.98 5.25
N ALA A 171 -2.12 -8.01 6.48
CA ALA A 171 -3.12 -8.95 6.96
C ALA A 171 -4.43 -8.85 6.17
N SER A 172 -5.19 -9.92 6.16
CA SER A 172 -6.48 -10.05 5.47
C SER A 172 -7.44 -10.89 6.31
N GLU A 173 -8.66 -11.08 5.81
CA GLU A 173 -9.68 -11.91 6.42
C GLU A 173 -9.41 -13.43 6.34
N ARG A 174 -8.34 -13.85 5.68
CA ARG A 174 -7.97 -15.27 5.61
C ARG A 174 -7.55 -15.79 6.98
N PRO A 175 -7.80 -17.06 7.33
CA PRO A 175 -7.28 -17.67 8.55
C PRO A 175 -5.75 -17.76 8.48
N GLN A 176 -5.04 -16.90 9.20
CA GLN A 176 -3.59 -16.79 9.12
C GLN A 176 -2.93 -16.37 10.45
N GLY A 177 -3.65 -16.46 11.57
CA GLY A 177 -3.18 -16.00 12.88
C GLY A 177 -1.80 -16.55 13.26
N ALA A 178 -1.58 -17.87 13.13
CA ALA A 178 -0.30 -18.51 13.42
C ALA A 178 0.85 -17.96 12.54
N ARG A 179 0.59 -17.73 11.24
CA ARG A 179 1.57 -17.13 10.33
C ARG A 179 1.90 -15.69 10.71
N LEU A 180 0.89 -14.90 11.08
CA LEU A 180 1.10 -13.52 11.49
C LEU A 180 1.90 -13.42 12.78
N ALA A 181 1.64 -14.31 13.74
CA ALA A 181 2.41 -14.44 14.97
C ALA A 181 3.88 -14.83 14.68
N ASP A 182 4.12 -15.80 13.79
CA ASP A 182 5.48 -16.19 13.37
C ASP A 182 6.22 -15.01 12.75
N TYR A 183 5.60 -14.28 11.80
CA TYR A 183 6.21 -13.13 11.17
C TYR A 183 6.62 -12.04 12.18
N LEU A 184 5.75 -11.74 13.13
CA LEU A 184 6.01 -10.75 14.18
C LEU A 184 7.13 -11.21 15.12
N THR A 185 7.14 -12.48 15.51
CA THR A 185 8.18 -13.08 16.37
C THR A 185 9.56 -13.04 15.69
N ARG A 186 9.61 -13.22 14.38
CA ARG A 186 10.85 -13.09 13.56
C ARG A 186 11.25 -11.64 13.28
N GLY A 187 10.59 -10.66 13.91
CA GLY A 187 10.89 -9.23 13.77
C GLY A 187 10.23 -8.55 12.57
N GLY A 188 9.42 -9.24 11.80
CA GLY A 188 8.66 -8.66 10.70
C GLY A 188 7.49 -7.82 11.20
N ASN A 189 7.09 -6.80 10.44
CA ASN A 189 5.94 -5.98 10.76
C ASN A 189 4.70 -6.40 9.95
N VAL A 190 3.53 -6.37 10.60
CA VAL A 190 2.24 -6.75 10.01
C VAL A 190 1.27 -5.58 10.05
N ALA A 191 0.75 -5.16 8.90
CA ALA A 191 -0.31 -4.15 8.83
C ALA A 191 -1.68 -4.79 9.00
N GLN A 192 -2.45 -4.29 9.97
CA GLN A 192 -3.83 -4.71 10.25
C GLN A 192 -4.78 -3.52 10.16
N VAL A 193 -5.91 -3.71 9.48
CA VAL A 193 -6.97 -2.70 9.44
C VAL A 193 -7.89 -2.90 10.64
N PHE A 194 -8.06 -1.82 11.44
CA PHE A 194 -8.94 -1.81 12.60
C PHE A 194 -10.21 -0.99 12.33
N ASP A 195 -11.34 -1.57 12.72
CA ASP A 195 -12.63 -0.89 12.77
C ASP A 195 -12.81 -0.22 14.14
N VAL A 196 -12.25 0.98 14.26
CA VAL A 196 -12.48 1.82 15.45
C VAL A 196 -13.74 2.65 15.25
N LEU A 197 -14.71 2.48 16.13
CA LEU A 197 -15.98 3.17 16.05
C LEU A 197 -15.83 4.66 16.37
N TYR A 198 -16.66 5.48 15.73
CA TYR A 198 -16.81 6.88 16.12
C TYR A 198 -17.45 6.95 17.50
N GLN A 199 -16.89 7.74 18.40
CA GLN A 199 -17.36 7.97 19.76
C GLN A 199 -18.07 9.33 19.82
N PRO A 200 -19.44 9.38 19.76
CA PRO A 200 -20.19 10.62 19.69
C PRO A 200 -19.94 11.55 20.87
N ALA A 201 -19.84 10.99 22.07
CA ALA A 201 -19.57 11.74 23.30
C ALA A 201 -18.22 12.49 23.29
N GLN A 202 -17.25 12.04 22.49
CA GLN A 202 -15.92 12.64 22.36
C GLN A 202 -15.74 13.39 21.05
N GLY A 203 -16.71 13.34 20.14
CA GLY A 203 -16.62 13.96 18.82
C GLY A 203 -15.53 13.44 17.91
N ARG A 204 -14.96 12.24 18.20
CA ARG A 204 -13.81 11.67 17.48
C ARG A 204 -13.93 10.16 17.25
N LEU A 205 -13.08 9.64 16.36
CA LEU A 205 -12.90 8.19 16.24
C LEU A 205 -12.28 7.63 17.52
N GLY A 206 -12.64 6.40 17.87
CA GLY A 206 -12.03 5.65 18.96
C GLY A 206 -10.52 5.50 18.77
N GLU A 207 -9.84 5.16 19.84
CA GLU A 207 -8.40 4.95 19.83
C GLU A 207 -8.05 3.61 19.18
N LEU A 208 -6.87 3.55 18.56
CA LEU A 208 -6.29 2.28 18.11
C LEU A 208 -5.87 1.49 19.34
N PRO A 209 -5.91 0.13 19.30
CA PRO A 209 -5.40 -0.66 20.41
C PRO A 209 -3.89 -0.45 20.57
N THR A 210 -3.38 -0.67 21.76
CA THR A 210 -1.94 -0.66 22.05
C THR A 210 -1.30 -2.03 21.85
N GLU A 211 -2.11 -3.08 21.89
CA GLU A 211 -1.72 -4.48 21.67
C GLU A 211 -2.76 -5.20 20.81
N HIS A 212 -2.36 -6.27 20.14
CA HIS A 212 -3.24 -7.13 19.36
C HIS A 212 -2.78 -8.59 19.45
N CYS A 213 -3.73 -9.53 19.49
CA CYS A 213 -3.46 -10.95 19.65
C CYS A 213 -3.56 -11.69 18.31
N TYR A 214 -2.55 -12.51 18.02
CA TYR A 214 -2.58 -13.52 16.97
C TYR A 214 -2.14 -14.87 17.55
N ALA A 215 -2.93 -15.91 17.36
CA ALA A 215 -2.63 -17.27 17.85
C ALA A 215 -2.19 -17.26 19.33
N ASP A 216 -3.00 -16.64 20.20
CA ASP A 216 -2.81 -16.52 21.64
C ASP A 216 -1.55 -15.75 22.09
N GLN A 217 -0.84 -15.11 21.18
CA GLN A 217 0.30 -14.25 21.45
C GLN A 217 -0.05 -12.77 21.24
N TRP A 218 0.38 -11.92 22.19
CA TRP A 218 0.14 -10.48 22.15
C TRP A 218 1.34 -9.74 21.61
N PHE A 219 1.08 -8.82 20.70
CA PHE A 219 2.08 -8.00 20.02
C PHE A 219 1.77 -6.51 20.15
N ASN A 220 2.79 -5.69 20.27
CA ASN A 220 2.64 -4.25 20.31
C ASN A 220 2.01 -3.71 19.02
N VAL A 221 1.14 -2.71 19.18
CA VAL A 221 0.50 -2.01 18.07
C VAL A 221 1.06 -0.61 17.95
N ARG A 222 1.39 -0.20 16.73
CA ARG A 222 1.79 1.17 16.40
C ARG A 222 0.88 1.75 15.34
N SER A 223 0.56 3.05 15.43
CA SER A 223 -0.23 3.73 14.40
C SER A 223 0.55 3.80 13.09
N ALA A 224 -0.09 3.37 12.00
CA ALA A 224 0.40 3.53 10.63
C ALA A 224 -0.35 4.63 9.86
N ASP A 225 -1.21 5.39 10.54
CA ASP A 225 -1.98 6.50 9.95
C ASP A 225 -1.25 7.85 10.04
N ASP A 226 -0.29 7.97 10.95
CA ASP A 226 0.41 9.23 11.23
C ASP A 226 1.48 9.53 10.18
N SER A 227 2.12 8.49 9.64
CA SER A 227 3.07 8.57 8.54
C SER A 227 2.80 7.48 7.52
N ASP A 228 3.16 7.70 6.24
CA ASP A 228 3.17 6.64 5.22
C ASP A 228 4.53 5.94 5.10
N VAL A 229 5.57 6.46 5.74
CA VAL A 229 6.92 5.85 5.75
C VAL A 229 6.88 4.53 6.52
N ARG A 230 7.30 3.43 5.86
CA ARG A 230 7.35 2.08 6.45
C ARG A 230 8.79 1.58 6.42
N ILE A 231 9.55 1.96 7.41
CA ILE A 231 10.95 1.56 7.58
C ILE A 231 11.22 1.21 9.04
N PRO A 232 12.16 0.27 9.32
CA PRO A 232 12.42 -0.19 10.67
C PRO A 232 12.81 0.90 11.67
N GLU A 233 13.50 1.95 11.21
CA GLU A 233 13.91 3.07 12.04
C GLU A 233 12.74 3.86 12.65
N LEU A 234 11.58 3.81 12.02
CA LEU A 234 10.36 4.48 12.50
C LEU A 234 9.35 3.51 13.09
N ASP A 235 9.18 2.36 12.44
CA ASP A 235 8.15 1.38 12.82
C ASP A 235 8.64 0.39 13.89
N GLY A 236 9.97 0.23 14.06
CA GLY A 236 10.56 -0.85 14.85
C GLY A 236 10.41 -2.20 14.17
N TYR A 237 10.55 -3.26 14.97
CA TYR A 237 10.47 -4.65 14.52
C TYR A 237 9.39 -5.39 15.32
N GLY A 238 8.74 -6.38 14.71
CA GLY A 238 7.76 -7.23 15.35
C GLY A 238 6.48 -6.51 15.82
N ASN A 239 6.10 -5.43 15.14
CA ASN A 239 4.94 -4.64 15.51
C ASN A 239 3.75 -4.83 14.57
N VAL A 240 2.56 -4.81 15.13
CA VAL A 240 1.31 -4.66 14.37
C VAL A 240 1.15 -3.18 14.01
N LEU A 241 1.18 -2.88 12.71
CA LEU A 241 1.02 -1.53 12.19
C LEU A 241 -0.46 -1.27 11.91
N ALA A 242 -1.10 -0.54 12.81
CA ALA A 242 -2.54 -0.31 12.80
C ALA A 242 -2.95 0.75 11.77
N LEU A 243 -3.90 0.39 10.93
CA LEU A 243 -4.57 1.28 9.97
C LEU A 243 -6.05 1.39 10.34
N ARG A 244 -6.58 2.60 10.43
CA ARG A 244 -8.02 2.80 10.60
C ARG A 244 -8.77 2.47 9.31
N LEU A 245 -9.93 1.85 9.46
CA LEU A 245 -10.84 1.57 8.35
C LEU A 245 -11.29 2.86 7.67
N LYS A 246 -11.01 2.99 6.37
CA LYS A 246 -11.30 4.17 5.54
C LYS A 246 -12.25 3.82 4.39
N GLY A 247 -12.87 4.84 3.81
CA GLY A 247 -13.72 4.70 2.64
C GLY A 247 -15.15 5.21 2.90
N THR A 248 -16.02 5.00 1.92
CA THR A 248 -17.46 5.30 2.05
C THR A 248 -18.11 4.35 3.07
N ASN A 249 -19.27 4.72 3.60
CA ASN A 249 -19.99 3.88 4.56
C ASN A 249 -20.26 2.48 4.00
N ALA A 250 -20.63 2.37 2.71
CA ALA A 250 -20.85 1.09 2.07
C ALA A 250 -19.55 0.25 1.97
N ALA A 251 -18.39 0.86 1.67
CA ALA A 251 -17.11 0.17 1.66
C ALA A 251 -16.69 -0.30 3.05
N LYS A 252 -16.87 0.55 4.06
CA LYS A 252 -16.61 0.19 5.47
C LYS A 252 -17.50 -0.97 5.92
N GLN A 253 -18.78 -0.96 5.55
CA GLN A 253 -19.70 -2.06 5.91
C GLN A 253 -19.26 -3.38 5.25
N ARG A 254 -18.86 -3.35 3.97
CA ARG A 254 -18.31 -4.56 3.31
C ARG A 254 -17.03 -5.07 3.98
N ALA A 255 -16.13 -4.17 4.41
CA ALA A 255 -14.92 -4.54 5.14
C ALA A 255 -15.21 -5.22 6.48
N ARG A 256 -16.22 -4.73 7.21
CA ARG A 256 -16.71 -5.35 8.46
C ARG A 256 -17.28 -6.73 8.21
N ASN A 257 -18.21 -6.82 7.26
CA ASN A 257 -18.92 -8.07 6.96
C ASN A 257 -17.99 -9.18 6.46
N SER A 258 -16.90 -8.82 5.80
CA SER A 258 -15.90 -9.79 5.32
C SER A 258 -14.87 -10.18 6.38
N GLY A 259 -14.78 -9.49 7.51
CA GLY A 259 -13.69 -9.68 8.49
C GLY A 259 -12.36 -9.04 8.08
N PHE A 260 -12.31 -8.28 6.97
CA PHE A 260 -11.09 -7.58 6.53
C PHE A 260 -10.64 -6.51 7.52
N ALA A 261 -11.59 -5.83 8.16
CA ALA A 261 -11.32 -4.93 9.27
C ALA A 261 -11.73 -5.61 10.58
N VAL A 262 -10.81 -5.69 11.51
CA VAL A 262 -11.03 -6.31 12.81
C VAL A 262 -11.37 -5.27 13.88
N ARG A 263 -12.14 -5.68 14.88
CA ARG A 263 -12.35 -4.83 16.06
C ARG A 263 -11.14 -4.92 16.98
N PRO A 264 -10.78 -3.82 17.66
CA PRO A 264 -9.81 -3.89 18.74
C PRO A 264 -10.24 -4.94 19.78
N MET A 265 -9.30 -5.79 20.17
CA MET A 265 -9.48 -6.68 21.31
C MET A 265 -8.91 -6.00 22.56
N THR A 266 -9.53 -6.24 23.71
CA THR A 266 -9.02 -5.86 25.03
C THR A 266 -8.58 -7.14 25.72
N ARG A 267 -7.48 -7.07 26.49
CA ARG A 267 -7.13 -8.12 27.46
C ARG A 267 -8.22 -8.23 28.52
#